data_f63c74e6d1ef6bf99ec9664abdd4f1a1
#
_entry.id   f63c74e6d1ef6bf99ec9664abdd4f1a1
#
_cell.length_a   1.000
_cell.length_b   1.000
_cell.length_c   1.000
_cell.angle_alpha   90.00
_cell.angle_beta   90.00
_cell.angle_gamma   90.00
#
_symmetry.space_group_name_H-M   'P 1'
#
loop_
_entity.id
_entity.type
_entity.pdbx_description
1 polymer ?
#
loop_
_entity_poly.entity_id
_entity_poly.type
_entity_poly.pdbx_seq_one_letter_code
_entity_poly.pdbx_strand_id
1 'polypeptide(L)'
;MKIAVLPGDGIGPEIVTEAVKVLNALDEKFELEQAPVGGAGYEASGHPLPDATLKLAKEADAILFGAVGDWKYDSLERALRPEQAILGLRKHLELFANFRPAVCYPQLVDASPLKPELVAGLDILIVRELNGDIYFGQPRGVRSAPDGPFAGEREGFDTMRYSEPEVRRIAHVAFQAAQKRAKKLLSVDKSNVLETSQFWRDIMIDVSKEYADVELSHMYVDNAAMQLAKAPKQFDVIVTGNMFGDILSDEASMLTGSIGMLPSASLDKNNKGLYEPSHGSAPDIAGKGIANPLATILSAAMLLRYSLNRAEQADRIERAVKTVLEQGYRTGDIATPGCKQVGTAAMGDAVVAAL
;
A
#
# COMPACT_ATOMS: atom_id res chain seq x y z
N MET A 1 8.90 -20.28 9.79
CA MET A 1 8.67 -19.19 8.82
C MET A 1 9.34 -17.94 9.37
N LYS A 2 10.20 -17.34 8.57
CA LYS A 2 10.99 -16.17 8.95
C LYS A 2 10.35 -14.89 8.40
N ILE A 3 10.13 -13.91 9.26
CA ILE A 3 9.60 -12.59 8.90
C ILE A 3 10.66 -11.54 9.20
N ALA A 4 11.08 -10.80 8.18
CA ALA A 4 11.91 -9.61 8.38
C ALA A 4 11.02 -8.47 8.90
N VAL A 5 11.37 -7.91 10.05
CA VAL A 5 10.65 -6.79 10.68
C VAL A 5 11.46 -5.51 10.48
N LEU A 6 10.95 -4.58 9.70
CA LEU A 6 11.62 -3.35 9.29
C LEU A 6 10.81 -2.14 9.77
N PRO A 7 10.95 -1.68 11.02
CA PRO A 7 10.09 -0.64 11.59
C PRO A 7 10.23 0.73 10.89
N GLY A 8 11.45 1.11 10.49
CA GLY A 8 11.72 2.38 9.82
C GLY A 8 11.71 3.58 10.78
N ASP A 9 11.01 4.65 10.36
CA ASP A 9 11.07 5.99 10.94
C ASP A 9 9.72 6.44 11.51
N GLY A 10 9.73 7.56 12.21
CA GLY A 10 8.53 8.23 12.70
C GLY A 10 7.67 7.33 13.60
N ILE A 11 6.40 7.15 13.24
CA ILE A 11 5.48 6.25 13.96
C ILE A 11 5.73 4.77 13.66
N GLY A 12 6.57 4.44 12.68
CA GLY A 12 6.85 3.05 12.26
C GLY A 12 7.19 2.11 13.41
N PRO A 13 8.15 2.44 14.31
CA PRO A 13 8.46 1.62 15.47
C PRO A 13 7.27 1.36 16.40
N GLU A 14 6.41 2.35 16.63
CA GLU A 14 5.25 2.23 17.51
C GLU A 14 4.21 1.25 16.93
N ILE A 15 3.84 1.43 15.67
CA ILE A 15 2.79 0.62 15.02
C ILE A 15 3.26 -0.81 14.72
N VAL A 16 4.54 -0.99 14.35
CA VAL A 16 5.13 -2.32 14.12
C VAL A 16 5.23 -3.11 15.42
N THR A 17 5.55 -2.46 16.55
CA THR A 17 5.53 -3.10 17.87
C THR A 17 4.17 -3.74 18.15
N GLU A 18 3.07 -3.08 17.84
CA GLU A 18 1.73 -3.60 18.05
C GLU A 18 1.41 -4.77 17.10
N ALA A 19 1.80 -4.68 15.83
CA ALA A 19 1.64 -5.79 14.89
C ALA A 19 2.47 -7.04 15.30
N VAL A 20 3.69 -6.84 15.76
CA VAL A 20 4.55 -7.92 16.31
C VAL A 20 3.91 -8.55 17.55
N LYS A 21 3.33 -7.73 18.45
CA LYS A 21 2.60 -8.21 19.62
C LYS A 21 1.43 -9.13 19.23
N VAL A 22 0.65 -8.72 18.20
CA VAL A 22 -0.46 -9.53 17.66
C VAL A 22 0.04 -10.84 17.05
N LEU A 23 1.11 -10.80 16.24
CA LEU A 23 1.72 -12.02 15.66
C LEU A 23 2.20 -13.00 16.75
N ASN A 24 2.81 -12.49 17.82
CA ASN A 24 3.29 -13.31 18.94
C ASN A 24 2.14 -13.90 19.81
N ALA A 25 0.94 -13.33 19.75
CA ALA A 25 -0.23 -13.81 20.46
C ALA A 25 -0.96 -14.95 19.72
N LEU A 26 -0.60 -15.20 18.46
CA LEU A 26 -1.13 -16.34 17.69
C LEU A 26 -0.52 -17.67 18.18
N ASP A 27 -1.25 -18.76 17.99
CA ASP A 27 -0.81 -20.11 18.40
C ASP A 27 0.33 -20.69 17.52
N GLU A 28 0.82 -19.91 16.55
CA GLU A 28 1.89 -20.26 15.65
C GLU A 28 3.16 -19.44 15.94
N LYS A 29 4.33 -20.09 15.91
CA LYS A 29 5.61 -19.41 16.15
C LYS A 29 6.23 -18.94 14.84
N PHE A 30 6.51 -17.65 14.77
CA PHE A 30 7.26 -17.02 13.70
C PHE A 30 8.67 -16.64 14.19
N GLU A 31 9.66 -16.79 13.32
CA GLU A 31 10.99 -16.22 13.53
C GLU A 31 10.96 -14.77 13.07
N LEU A 32 10.92 -13.85 14.03
CA LEU A 32 10.87 -12.41 13.78
C LEU A 32 12.27 -11.82 13.93
N GLU A 33 12.88 -11.35 12.83
CA GLU A 33 14.19 -10.72 12.86
C GLU A 33 14.08 -9.26 12.45
N GLN A 34 14.54 -8.36 13.33
CA GLN A 34 14.45 -6.92 13.11
C GLN A 34 15.73 -6.36 12.52
N ALA A 35 15.60 -5.41 11.57
CA ALA A 35 16.72 -4.67 11.00
C ALA A 35 16.36 -3.18 10.76
N PRO A 36 17.36 -2.26 10.80
CA PRO A 36 17.13 -0.84 10.55
C PRO A 36 16.92 -0.58 9.04
N VAL A 37 16.04 0.36 8.73
CA VAL A 37 15.69 0.77 7.37
C VAL A 37 15.27 2.24 7.34
N GLY A 38 15.34 2.89 6.20
CA GLY A 38 14.99 4.30 6.06
C GLY A 38 16.01 5.22 6.73
N GLY A 39 15.55 6.21 7.45
CA GLY A 39 16.40 7.11 8.23
C GLY A 39 17.18 6.40 9.32
N ALA A 40 16.57 5.43 10.02
CA ALA A 40 17.25 4.57 10.97
C ALA A 40 18.35 3.72 10.30
N GLY A 41 18.14 3.27 9.07
CA GLY A 41 19.17 2.59 8.26
C GLY A 41 20.34 3.52 7.92
N TYR A 42 20.01 4.76 7.51
CA TYR A 42 21.02 5.78 7.23
C TYR A 42 21.85 6.11 8.47
N GLU A 43 21.25 6.31 9.62
CA GLU A 43 21.97 6.57 10.86
C GLU A 43 22.87 5.39 11.27
N ALA A 44 22.45 4.16 11.01
CA ALA A 44 23.22 2.96 11.37
C ALA A 44 24.39 2.68 10.42
N SER A 45 24.31 3.03 9.13
CA SER A 45 25.28 2.57 8.12
C SER A 45 25.64 3.62 7.06
N GLY A 46 25.06 4.83 7.07
CA GLY A 46 25.23 5.84 6.03
C GLY A 46 24.40 5.57 4.76
N HIS A 47 23.53 4.54 4.75
CA HIS A 47 22.69 4.22 3.62
C HIS A 47 21.26 3.84 4.08
N PRO A 48 20.17 4.33 3.43
CA PRO A 48 18.80 4.06 3.88
C PRO A 48 18.38 2.59 3.79
N LEU A 49 19.03 1.80 2.96
CA LEU A 49 18.86 0.34 2.88
C LEU A 49 20.22 -0.32 3.10
N PRO A 50 20.61 -0.63 4.36
CA PRO A 50 21.86 -1.34 4.66
C PRO A 50 21.91 -2.70 3.98
N ASP A 51 23.12 -3.15 3.56
CA ASP A 51 23.30 -4.47 2.90
C ASP A 51 22.81 -5.62 3.77
N ALA A 52 23.01 -5.54 5.08
CA ALA A 52 22.51 -6.54 6.04
C ALA A 52 20.98 -6.61 6.05
N THR A 53 20.31 -5.46 6.00
CA THR A 53 18.84 -5.38 5.91
C THR A 53 18.31 -5.95 4.60
N LEU A 54 18.96 -5.61 3.47
CA LEU A 54 18.60 -6.17 2.18
C LEU A 54 18.81 -7.69 2.14
N LYS A 55 19.90 -8.19 2.74
CA LYS A 55 20.16 -9.63 2.85
C LYS A 55 19.06 -10.31 3.66
N LEU A 56 18.71 -9.79 4.84
CA LEU A 56 17.63 -10.30 5.67
C LEU A 56 16.30 -10.33 4.89
N ALA A 57 15.95 -9.25 4.19
CA ALA A 57 14.73 -9.17 3.39
C ALA A 57 14.69 -10.21 2.26
N LYS A 58 15.86 -10.54 1.65
CA LYS A 58 15.97 -11.60 0.64
C LYS A 58 15.82 -13.01 1.23
N GLU A 59 16.32 -13.25 2.42
CA GLU A 59 16.30 -14.56 3.11
C GLU A 59 14.96 -14.85 3.79
N ALA A 60 14.23 -13.83 4.23
CA ALA A 60 12.95 -14.01 4.91
C ALA A 60 11.84 -14.49 3.96
N ASP A 61 10.84 -15.17 4.49
CA ASP A 61 9.66 -15.61 3.76
C ASP A 61 8.72 -14.42 3.42
N ALA A 62 8.70 -13.42 4.31
CA ALA A 62 7.92 -12.18 4.13
C ALA A 62 8.56 -11.02 4.91
N ILE A 63 8.16 -9.79 4.56
CA ILE A 63 8.65 -8.56 5.19
C ILE A 63 7.47 -7.79 5.80
N LEU A 64 7.51 -7.54 7.11
CA LEU A 64 6.65 -6.58 7.79
C LEU A 64 7.39 -5.26 7.89
N PHE A 65 6.86 -4.23 7.23
CA PHE A 65 7.47 -2.92 7.11
C PHE A 65 6.62 -1.88 7.84
N GLY A 66 7.25 -0.93 8.50
CA GLY A 66 6.55 0.18 9.15
C GLY A 66 6.37 1.36 8.21
N ALA A 67 7.19 2.40 8.38
CA ALA A 67 7.17 3.58 7.53
C ALA A 67 8.56 4.20 7.44
N VAL A 68 8.82 5.00 6.41
CA VAL A 68 10.11 5.72 6.23
C VAL A 68 9.87 7.18 5.92
N GLY A 69 10.85 8.02 6.27
CA GLY A 69 10.84 9.45 6.02
C GLY A 69 10.79 10.28 7.30
N ASP A 70 11.53 11.39 7.30
CA ASP A 70 11.49 12.43 8.32
C ASP A 70 12.09 13.70 7.71
N TRP A 71 11.55 14.87 8.02
CA TRP A 71 12.00 16.17 7.52
C TRP A 71 13.49 16.44 7.76
N LYS A 72 14.07 15.85 8.80
CA LYS A 72 15.50 15.98 9.10
C LYS A 72 16.42 15.43 7.99
N TYR A 73 15.89 14.60 7.09
CA TYR A 73 16.62 14.03 5.95
C TYR A 73 16.39 14.74 4.62
N ASP A 74 15.55 15.79 4.56
CA ASP A 74 15.23 16.50 3.32
C ASP A 74 16.45 17.16 2.67
N SER A 75 17.46 17.52 3.47
CA SER A 75 18.71 18.09 2.99
C SER A 75 19.69 17.08 2.39
N LEU A 76 19.45 15.78 2.56
CA LEU A 76 20.30 14.73 1.99
C LEU A 76 20.16 14.67 0.47
N GLU A 77 21.22 14.21 -0.18
CA GLU A 77 21.16 13.81 -1.59
C GLU A 77 20.04 12.81 -1.80
N ARG A 78 19.34 12.91 -2.94
CA ARG A 78 18.14 12.07 -3.23
C ARG A 78 18.41 10.57 -3.05
N ALA A 79 19.61 10.10 -3.40
CA ALA A 79 20.00 8.69 -3.28
C ALA A 79 20.10 8.20 -1.82
N LEU A 80 20.25 9.11 -0.86
CA LEU A 80 20.42 8.81 0.57
C LEU A 80 19.18 9.10 1.41
N ARG A 81 18.10 9.58 0.79
CA ARG A 81 16.84 9.84 1.50
C ARG A 81 16.16 8.55 1.92
N PRO A 82 15.43 8.53 3.06
CA PRO A 82 14.78 7.35 3.60
C PRO A 82 13.90 6.58 2.61
N GLU A 83 13.19 7.28 1.72
CA GLU A 83 12.27 6.71 0.73
C GLU A 83 12.99 5.79 -0.27
N GLN A 84 14.31 5.97 -0.46
CA GLN A 84 15.10 5.08 -1.32
C GLN A 84 15.17 3.65 -0.77
N ALA A 85 14.92 3.47 0.52
CA ALA A 85 14.88 2.13 1.12
C ALA A 85 13.72 1.28 0.58
N ILE A 86 12.51 1.83 0.59
CA ILE A 86 11.34 1.09 0.08
C ILE A 86 11.42 0.89 -1.44
N LEU A 87 11.87 1.89 -2.19
CA LEU A 87 12.09 1.77 -3.64
C LEU A 87 13.15 0.70 -3.95
N GLY A 88 14.24 0.67 -3.16
CA GLY A 88 15.28 -0.35 -3.27
C GLY A 88 14.76 -1.76 -2.97
N LEU A 89 14.00 -1.94 -1.89
CA LEU A 89 13.38 -3.23 -1.56
C LEU A 89 12.45 -3.72 -2.66
N ARG A 90 11.54 -2.86 -3.16
CA ARG A 90 10.64 -3.20 -4.27
C ARG A 90 11.39 -3.65 -5.52
N LYS A 91 12.46 -2.95 -5.86
CA LYS A 91 13.32 -3.27 -7.01
C LYS A 91 14.09 -4.57 -6.83
N HIS A 92 14.80 -4.74 -5.69
CA HIS A 92 15.66 -5.89 -5.45
C HIS A 92 14.91 -7.20 -5.21
N LEU A 93 13.66 -7.12 -4.76
CA LEU A 93 12.77 -8.25 -4.54
C LEU A 93 11.76 -8.43 -5.68
N GLU A 94 11.84 -7.61 -6.73
CA GLU A 94 10.94 -7.65 -7.89
C GLU A 94 9.44 -7.56 -7.50
N LEU A 95 9.12 -6.76 -6.48
CA LEU A 95 7.75 -6.57 -6.01
C LEU A 95 7.02 -5.66 -7.00
N PHE A 96 6.15 -6.21 -7.83
CA PHE A 96 5.50 -5.47 -8.90
C PHE A 96 4.00 -5.24 -8.68
N ALA A 97 3.33 -6.10 -7.91
CA ALA A 97 1.90 -6.02 -7.67
C ALA A 97 1.59 -5.48 -6.28
N ASN A 98 1.05 -4.27 -6.21
CA ASN A 98 0.65 -3.67 -4.95
C ASN A 98 -0.86 -3.78 -4.75
N PHE A 99 -1.27 -4.46 -3.69
CA PHE A 99 -2.66 -4.59 -3.27
C PHE A 99 -2.98 -3.57 -2.20
N ARG A 100 -3.94 -2.71 -2.48
CA ARG A 100 -4.46 -1.67 -1.58
C ARG A 100 -5.96 -1.83 -1.41
N PRO A 101 -6.42 -2.63 -0.44
CA PRO A 101 -7.85 -2.75 -0.14
C PRO A 101 -8.35 -1.48 0.54
N ALA A 102 -9.49 -0.96 0.10
CA ALA A 102 -10.23 0.12 0.72
C ALA A 102 -11.58 -0.42 1.22
N VAL A 103 -11.63 -0.80 2.49
CA VAL A 103 -12.80 -1.39 3.13
C VAL A 103 -13.34 -0.44 4.17
N CYS A 104 -14.63 -0.06 4.04
CA CYS A 104 -15.30 0.74 5.06
C CYS A 104 -15.98 -0.19 6.07
N TYR A 105 -15.44 -0.24 7.28
CA TYR A 105 -16.03 -1.00 8.37
C TYR A 105 -17.37 -0.38 8.80
N PRO A 106 -18.43 -1.17 9.06
CA PRO A 106 -19.73 -0.65 9.49
C PRO A 106 -19.63 0.27 10.71
N GLN A 107 -18.67 0.00 11.60
CA GLN A 107 -18.41 0.78 12.81
C GLN A 107 -17.72 2.12 12.56
N LEU A 108 -17.23 2.37 11.35
CA LEU A 108 -16.47 3.57 10.97
C LEU A 108 -17.15 4.40 9.87
N VAL A 109 -18.37 4.06 9.50
CA VAL A 109 -19.12 4.78 8.46
C VAL A 109 -19.24 6.28 8.78
N ASP A 110 -19.45 6.64 10.05
CA ASP A 110 -19.57 8.03 10.50
C ASP A 110 -18.21 8.76 10.59
N ALA A 111 -17.09 8.05 10.47
CA ALA A 111 -15.76 8.64 10.39
C ALA A 111 -15.38 9.06 8.94
N SER A 112 -16.11 8.56 7.93
CA SER A 112 -15.92 8.96 6.53
C SER A 112 -16.32 10.41 6.30
N PRO A 113 -15.59 11.15 5.43
CA PRO A 113 -16.01 12.48 4.99
C PRO A 113 -17.23 12.45 4.04
N LEU A 114 -17.56 11.29 3.50
CA LEU A 114 -18.71 11.10 2.62
C LEU A 114 -19.95 10.69 3.41
N LYS A 115 -21.11 10.84 2.77
CA LYS A 115 -22.38 10.42 3.36
C LYS A 115 -22.39 8.90 3.59
N PRO A 116 -22.97 8.43 4.72
CA PRO A 116 -23.01 7.01 5.08
C PRO A 116 -23.53 6.09 3.97
N GLU A 117 -24.55 6.51 3.23
CA GLU A 117 -25.14 5.73 2.13
C GLU A 117 -24.18 5.48 0.97
N LEU A 118 -23.12 6.31 0.81
CA LEU A 118 -22.10 6.14 -0.23
C LEU A 118 -21.03 5.13 0.17
N VAL A 119 -20.70 5.03 1.45
CA VAL A 119 -19.54 4.26 1.93
C VAL A 119 -19.90 3.01 2.74
N ALA A 120 -21.12 2.90 3.27
CA ALA A 120 -21.52 1.73 4.03
C ALA A 120 -21.41 0.45 3.18
N GLY A 121 -20.58 -0.51 3.62
CA GLY A 121 -20.32 -1.75 2.91
C GLY A 121 -19.38 -1.60 1.69
N LEU A 122 -18.61 -0.51 1.63
CA LEU A 122 -17.57 -0.33 0.61
C LEU A 122 -16.47 -1.38 0.79
N ASP A 123 -16.11 -2.04 -0.31
CA ASP A 123 -15.00 -3.00 -0.40
C ASP A 123 -14.41 -2.94 -1.80
N ILE A 124 -13.37 -2.14 -1.98
CA ILE A 124 -12.64 -1.97 -3.24
C ILE A 124 -11.23 -2.52 -3.07
N LEU A 125 -10.73 -3.26 -4.07
CA LEU A 125 -9.33 -3.62 -4.16
C LEU A 125 -8.66 -2.84 -5.30
N ILE A 126 -7.67 -2.02 -5.00
CA ILE A 126 -6.83 -1.38 -6.01
C ILE A 126 -5.56 -2.20 -6.19
N VAL A 127 -5.30 -2.62 -7.43
CA VAL A 127 -4.10 -3.34 -7.88
C VAL A 127 -3.25 -2.35 -8.67
N ARG A 128 -2.16 -1.88 -8.03
CA ARG A 128 -1.21 -0.91 -8.59
C ARG A 128 0.02 -1.63 -9.09
N GLU A 129 0.45 -1.36 -10.31
CA GLU A 129 1.76 -1.78 -10.81
C GLU A 129 2.85 -0.90 -10.17
N LEU A 130 3.98 -1.49 -9.69
CA LEU A 130 4.98 -0.77 -8.89
C LEU A 130 6.32 -0.53 -9.58
N ASN A 131 6.64 -1.21 -10.69
CA ASN A 131 8.01 -1.24 -11.22
C ASN A 131 8.19 -0.44 -12.51
N GLY A 132 7.11 0.01 -13.11
CA GLY A 132 7.11 0.83 -14.31
C GLY A 132 6.71 2.28 -14.07
N ASP A 133 6.17 2.88 -15.14
CA ASP A 133 5.63 4.24 -15.16
C ASP A 133 6.71 5.33 -15.11
N ILE A 134 6.27 6.54 -14.85
CA ILE A 134 7.08 7.75 -14.70
C ILE A 134 8.03 7.68 -13.48
N TYR A 135 7.76 6.83 -12.50
CA TYR A 135 8.57 6.69 -11.29
C TYR A 135 9.95 6.11 -11.56
N PHE A 136 10.07 5.25 -12.58
CA PHE A 136 11.31 4.55 -12.92
C PHE A 136 11.78 4.76 -14.35
N GLY A 137 10.99 5.43 -15.18
CA GLY A 137 11.32 5.67 -16.58
C GLY A 137 12.59 6.51 -16.77
N GLN A 138 13.32 6.19 -17.85
CA GLN A 138 14.52 6.87 -18.27
C GLN A 138 14.40 7.26 -19.75
N PRO A 139 14.98 8.40 -20.18
CA PRO A 139 15.75 9.38 -19.41
C PRO A 139 14.88 10.29 -18.53
N ARG A 140 15.47 10.87 -17.48
CA ARG A 140 14.81 11.81 -16.59
C ARG A 140 15.84 12.81 -16.02
N GLY A 141 15.42 13.99 -15.65
CA GLY A 141 16.30 14.96 -15.03
C GLY A 141 15.95 16.42 -15.25
N VAL A 142 16.94 17.25 -15.03
CA VAL A 142 16.89 18.68 -15.32
C VAL A 142 18.04 19.01 -16.27
N ARG A 143 17.76 19.69 -17.37
CA ARG A 143 18.76 20.09 -18.38
C ARG A 143 18.40 21.45 -18.99
N SER A 144 19.24 21.96 -19.88
CA SER A 144 18.83 23.00 -20.82
C SER A 144 18.00 22.36 -21.94
N ALA A 145 16.89 22.98 -22.30
CA ALA A 145 16.03 22.52 -23.39
C ALA A 145 16.83 22.49 -24.71
N PRO A 146 16.89 21.35 -25.42
CA PRO A 146 17.73 21.23 -26.61
C PRO A 146 17.16 21.98 -27.83
N ASP A 147 15.84 22.17 -27.85
CA ASP A 147 15.11 22.75 -29.01
C ASP A 147 13.79 23.40 -28.56
N GLY A 148 13.00 23.86 -29.53
CA GLY A 148 11.68 24.43 -29.32
C GLY A 148 11.71 25.91 -28.90
N PRO A 149 10.53 26.48 -28.51
CA PRO A 149 10.39 27.90 -28.22
C PRO A 149 11.14 28.38 -26.97
N PHE A 150 11.59 27.45 -26.12
CA PHE A 150 12.34 27.69 -24.89
C PHE A 150 13.73 27.07 -24.94
N ALA A 151 14.30 26.87 -26.13
CA ALA A 151 15.67 26.34 -26.29
C ALA A 151 16.69 27.13 -25.48
N GLY A 152 17.52 26.41 -24.70
CA GLY A 152 18.51 27.01 -23.80
C GLY A 152 18.01 27.27 -22.38
N GLU A 153 16.70 27.36 -22.14
CA GLU A 153 16.12 27.49 -20.80
C GLU A 153 16.17 26.18 -20.02
N ARG A 154 16.04 26.25 -18.70
CA ARG A 154 16.01 25.06 -17.84
C ARG A 154 14.68 24.34 -17.99
N GLU A 155 14.72 23.03 -18.27
CA GLU A 155 13.55 22.14 -18.26
C GLU A 155 13.75 20.95 -17.32
N GLY A 156 12.66 20.52 -16.65
CA GLY A 156 12.58 19.25 -15.94
C GLY A 156 11.75 18.27 -16.74
N PHE A 157 12.18 17.01 -16.81
CA PHE A 157 11.45 15.97 -17.54
C PHE A 157 11.59 14.61 -16.88
N ASP A 158 10.53 13.82 -17.01
CA ASP A 158 10.46 12.41 -16.65
C ASP A 158 9.85 11.61 -17.80
N THR A 159 10.20 10.33 -17.93
CA THR A 159 9.71 9.45 -18.98
C THR A 159 8.70 8.46 -18.41
N MET A 160 7.46 8.49 -18.90
CA MET A 160 6.48 7.44 -18.64
C MET A 160 6.73 6.26 -19.56
N ARG A 161 6.90 5.06 -19.00
CA ARG A 161 7.22 3.86 -19.77
C ARG A 161 6.64 2.59 -19.13
N TYR A 162 6.07 1.74 -19.99
CA TYR A 162 5.72 0.35 -19.70
C TYR A 162 6.17 -0.56 -20.84
N SER A 163 6.66 -1.75 -20.51
CA SER A 163 6.87 -2.84 -21.44
C SER A 163 5.67 -3.82 -21.40
N GLU A 164 5.48 -4.59 -22.46
CA GLU A 164 4.39 -5.56 -22.53
C GLU A 164 4.43 -6.60 -21.39
N PRO A 165 5.58 -7.22 -21.02
CA PRO A 165 5.62 -8.14 -19.89
C PRO A 165 5.21 -7.51 -18.55
N GLU A 166 5.50 -6.22 -18.33
CA GLU A 166 5.09 -5.53 -17.11
C GLU A 166 3.58 -5.37 -17.02
N VAL A 167 2.94 -4.99 -18.14
CA VAL A 167 1.47 -4.86 -18.17
C VAL A 167 0.80 -6.23 -18.11
N ARG A 168 1.30 -7.24 -18.84
CA ARG A 168 0.72 -8.60 -18.82
C ARG A 168 0.74 -9.20 -17.41
N ARG A 169 1.88 -9.13 -16.70
CA ARG A 169 1.98 -9.72 -15.36
C ARG A 169 1.01 -9.10 -14.36
N ILE A 170 0.83 -7.76 -14.38
CA ILE A 170 -0.11 -7.12 -13.47
C ILE A 170 -1.57 -7.35 -13.90
N ALA A 171 -1.84 -7.47 -15.20
CA ALA A 171 -3.15 -7.84 -15.72
C ALA A 171 -3.59 -9.21 -15.19
N HIS A 172 -2.76 -10.24 -15.31
CA HIS A 172 -3.06 -11.57 -14.77
C HIS A 172 -3.34 -11.53 -13.25
N VAL A 173 -2.54 -10.79 -12.48
CA VAL A 173 -2.77 -10.62 -11.04
C VAL A 173 -4.14 -9.99 -10.76
N ALA A 174 -4.50 -8.94 -11.50
CA ALA A 174 -5.76 -8.23 -11.31
C ALA A 174 -6.98 -9.08 -11.73
N PHE A 175 -6.90 -9.80 -12.84
CA PHE A 175 -7.95 -10.73 -13.27
C PHE A 175 -8.16 -11.87 -12.27
N GLN A 176 -7.08 -12.48 -11.76
CA GLN A 176 -7.15 -13.52 -10.73
C GLN A 176 -7.70 -13.00 -9.40
N ALA A 177 -7.40 -11.75 -9.05
CA ALA A 177 -8.01 -11.10 -7.89
C ALA A 177 -9.52 -10.90 -8.11
N ALA A 178 -9.93 -10.42 -9.28
CA ALA A 178 -11.34 -10.23 -9.62
C ALA A 178 -12.14 -11.56 -9.63
N GLN A 179 -11.53 -12.67 -10.11
CA GLN A 179 -12.16 -13.99 -10.08
C GLN A 179 -12.54 -14.47 -8.68
N LYS A 180 -11.77 -14.04 -7.66
CA LYS A 180 -12.01 -14.37 -6.23
C LYS A 180 -13.00 -13.41 -5.55
N ARG A 181 -13.48 -12.38 -6.29
CA ARG A 181 -14.39 -11.34 -5.80
C ARG A 181 -15.67 -11.30 -6.67
N ALA A 182 -16.22 -10.11 -6.93
CA ALA A 182 -17.47 -9.97 -7.70
C ALA A 182 -17.28 -10.11 -9.23
N LYS A 183 -16.08 -10.52 -9.69
CA LYS A 183 -15.73 -10.73 -11.11
C LYS A 183 -15.85 -9.47 -11.98
N LYS A 184 -15.62 -8.30 -11.39
CA LYS A 184 -15.60 -7.02 -12.08
C LYS A 184 -14.21 -6.41 -11.98
N LEU A 185 -13.60 -6.12 -13.12
CA LEU A 185 -12.30 -5.48 -13.22
C LEU A 185 -12.43 -4.17 -13.99
N LEU A 186 -12.03 -3.08 -13.35
CA LEU A 186 -11.88 -1.77 -14.00
C LEU A 186 -10.41 -1.52 -14.26
N SER A 187 -10.03 -1.34 -15.54
CA SER A 187 -8.71 -0.83 -15.93
C SER A 187 -8.75 0.67 -16.06
N VAL A 188 -7.91 1.37 -15.28
CA VAL A 188 -7.84 2.83 -15.27
C VAL A 188 -6.56 3.29 -15.97
N ASP A 189 -6.71 4.24 -16.89
CA ASP A 189 -5.65 4.77 -17.74
C ASP A 189 -5.95 6.22 -18.22
N LYS A 190 -5.12 6.78 -19.08
CA LYS A 190 -5.33 8.07 -19.78
C LYS A 190 -5.13 7.91 -21.29
N SER A 191 -5.70 6.86 -21.88
CA SER A 191 -5.46 6.46 -23.27
C SER A 191 -5.91 7.48 -24.31
N ASN A 192 -6.80 8.40 -23.95
CA ASN A 192 -7.21 9.49 -24.85
C ASN A 192 -6.12 10.56 -25.07
N VAL A 193 -5.00 10.50 -24.31
CA VAL A 193 -3.91 11.49 -24.38
C VAL A 193 -2.54 10.84 -24.47
N LEU A 194 -2.32 9.72 -23.76
CA LEU A 194 -1.00 9.12 -23.56
C LEU A 194 -0.85 7.81 -24.34
N GLU A 195 0.17 7.72 -25.19
CA GLU A 195 0.51 6.50 -25.94
C GLU A 195 0.78 5.29 -25.01
N THR A 196 1.48 5.53 -23.90
CA THR A 196 1.75 4.48 -22.89
C THR A 196 0.45 3.94 -22.28
N SER A 197 -0.56 4.78 -22.11
CA SER A 197 -1.88 4.37 -21.60
C SER A 197 -2.71 3.64 -22.66
N GLN A 198 -2.59 4.01 -23.95
CA GLN A 198 -3.22 3.25 -25.02
C GLN A 198 -2.60 1.85 -25.13
N PHE A 199 -1.28 1.76 -25.08
CA PHE A 199 -0.54 0.50 -25.02
C PHE A 199 -0.97 -0.38 -23.83
N TRP A 200 -1.11 0.20 -22.64
CA TRP A 200 -1.65 -0.48 -21.46
C TRP A 200 -3.04 -1.06 -21.73
N ARG A 201 -3.95 -0.26 -22.26
CA ARG A 201 -5.34 -0.66 -22.55
C ARG A 201 -5.41 -1.81 -23.54
N ASP A 202 -4.62 -1.76 -24.61
CA ASP A 202 -4.59 -2.81 -25.63
C ASP A 202 -4.16 -4.16 -25.06
N ILE A 203 -3.17 -4.17 -24.16
CA ILE A 203 -2.72 -5.38 -23.47
C ILE A 203 -3.76 -5.89 -22.49
N MET A 204 -4.41 -5.01 -21.73
CA MET A 204 -5.51 -5.39 -20.83
C MET A 204 -6.64 -6.07 -21.58
N ILE A 205 -7.01 -5.56 -22.77
CA ILE A 205 -8.02 -6.16 -23.66
C ILE A 205 -7.53 -7.51 -24.19
N ASP A 206 -6.26 -7.65 -24.54
CA ASP A 206 -5.73 -8.90 -25.02
C ASP A 206 -5.75 -9.99 -23.93
N VAL A 207 -5.25 -9.68 -22.73
CA VAL A 207 -5.25 -10.60 -21.58
C VAL A 207 -6.68 -10.98 -21.15
N SER A 208 -7.65 -10.08 -21.28
CA SER A 208 -9.05 -10.37 -20.88
C SER A 208 -9.66 -11.57 -21.60
N LYS A 209 -9.15 -11.90 -22.80
CA LYS A 209 -9.61 -13.08 -23.57
C LYS A 209 -9.36 -14.41 -22.84
N GLU A 210 -8.39 -14.44 -21.92
CA GLU A 210 -8.08 -15.60 -21.09
C GLU A 210 -8.97 -15.71 -19.83
N TYR A 211 -9.77 -14.66 -19.53
CA TYR A 211 -10.60 -14.54 -18.33
C TYR A 211 -12.06 -14.21 -18.68
N ALA A 212 -12.67 -15.07 -19.51
CA ALA A 212 -14.03 -14.85 -20.02
C ALA A 212 -15.13 -14.74 -18.94
N ASP A 213 -14.83 -15.15 -17.71
CA ASP A 213 -15.73 -15.05 -16.55
C ASP A 213 -15.59 -13.73 -15.76
N VAL A 214 -14.68 -12.83 -16.16
CA VAL A 214 -14.47 -11.52 -15.53
C VAL A 214 -14.91 -10.42 -16.49
N GLU A 215 -15.78 -9.54 -16.00
CA GLU A 215 -16.23 -8.34 -16.73
C GLU A 215 -15.12 -7.28 -16.69
N LEU A 216 -14.46 -7.02 -17.83
CA LEU A 216 -13.49 -5.93 -17.98
C LEU A 216 -14.20 -4.65 -18.44
N SER A 217 -13.94 -3.56 -17.73
CA SER A 217 -14.32 -2.21 -18.14
C SER A 217 -13.12 -1.27 -18.11
N HIS A 218 -13.25 -0.11 -18.76
CA HIS A 218 -12.19 0.90 -18.81
C HIS A 218 -12.72 2.27 -18.40
N MET A 219 -11.87 3.03 -17.70
CA MET A 219 -12.18 4.40 -17.32
C MET A 219 -10.94 5.28 -17.41
N TYR A 220 -11.09 6.53 -17.84
CA TYR A 220 -10.00 7.49 -17.71
C TYR A 220 -9.80 7.88 -16.25
N VAL A 221 -8.57 8.12 -15.87
CA VAL A 221 -8.19 8.35 -14.47
C VAL A 221 -8.92 9.53 -13.82
N ASP A 222 -9.13 10.60 -14.57
CA ASP A 222 -9.89 11.77 -14.11
C ASP A 222 -11.37 11.43 -13.83
N ASN A 223 -12.00 10.60 -14.67
CA ASN A 223 -13.35 10.10 -14.40
C ASN A 223 -13.35 9.09 -13.22
N ALA A 224 -12.34 8.23 -13.11
CA ALA A 224 -12.23 7.29 -12.00
C ALA A 224 -12.16 8.03 -10.65
N ALA A 225 -11.37 9.10 -10.55
CA ALA A 225 -11.31 9.95 -9.37
C ALA A 225 -12.68 10.57 -9.03
N MET A 226 -13.37 11.15 -10.02
CA MET A 226 -14.72 11.68 -9.80
C MET A 226 -15.71 10.59 -9.32
N GLN A 227 -15.63 9.39 -9.88
CA GLN A 227 -16.54 8.30 -9.55
C GLN A 227 -16.23 7.66 -8.18
N LEU A 228 -14.98 7.65 -7.74
CA LEU A 228 -14.62 7.25 -6.36
C LEU A 228 -15.33 8.14 -5.34
N ALA A 229 -15.36 9.45 -5.56
CA ALA A 229 -16.07 10.37 -4.67
C ALA A 229 -17.59 10.28 -4.80
N LYS A 230 -18.12 10.04 -6.03
CA LYS A 230 -19.56 10.12 -6.33
C LYS A 230 -20.31 8.82 -6.10
N ALA A 231 -19.74 7.70 -6.49
CA ALA A 231 -20.42 6.39 -6.51
C ALA A 231 -19.41 5.24 -6.33
N PRO A 232 -18.65 5.19 -5.19
CA PRO A 232 -17.54 4.24 -5.01
C PRO A 232 -17.98 2.77 -5.03
N LYS A 233 -19.21 2.46 -4.65
CA LYS A 233 -19.75 1.09 -4.60
C LYS A 233 -19.92 0.41 -5.96
N GLN A 234 -19.73 1.12 -7.07
CA GLN A 234 -19.71 0.52 -8.39
C GLN A 234 -18.45 -0.31 -8.66
N PHE A 235 -17.38 -0.06 -7.90
CA PHE A 235 -16.08 -0.68 -8.08
C PHE A 235 -15.93 -1.96 -7.23
N ASP A 236 -15.26 -2.96 -7.80
CA ASP A 236 -14.83 -4.18 -7.12
C ASP A 236 -13.30 -4.26 -7.13
N VAL A 237 -12.69 -4.50 -8.31
CA VAL A 237 -11.24 -4.45 -8.49
C VAL A 237 -10.89 -3.36 -9.49
N ILE A 238 -9.93 -2.52 -9.15
CA ILE A 238 -9.35 -1.50 -10.03
C ILE A 238 -7.90 -1.87 -10.30
N VAL A 239 -7.48 -1.92 -11.57
CA VAL A 239 -6.08 -2.08 -11.95
C VAL A 239 -5.59 -0.85 -12.67
N THR A 240 -4.37 -0.40 -12.35
CA THR A 240 -3.79 0.80 -12.96
C THR A 240 -2.28 0.85 -12.82
N GLY A 241 -1.64 1.75 -13.58
CA GLY A 241 -0.22 2.03 -13.50
C GLY A 241 0.22 2.62 -12.17
N ASN A 242 1.52 2.86 -12.03
CA ASN A 242 2.15 3.23 -10.77
C ASN A 242 1.64 4.58 -10.24
N MET A 243 1.78 5.66 -11.00
CA MET A 243 1.40 7.00 -10.57
C MET A 243 -0.10 7.14 -10.34
N PHE A 244 -0.93 6.65 -11.26
CA PHE A 244 -2.39 6.72 -11.09
C PHE A 244 -2.87 5.85 -9.93
N GLY A 245 -2.23 4.70 -9.73
CA GLY A 245 -2.54 3.81 -8.62
C GLY A 245 -2.20 4.40 -7.26
N ASP A 246 -1.13 5.18 -7.18
CA ASP A 246 -0.78 5.93 -5.97
C ASP A 246 -1.88 6.94 -5.61
N ILE A 247 -2.22 7.80 -6.55
CA ILE A 247 -3.21 8.87 -6.33
C ILE A 247 -4.59 8.29 -6.01
N LEU A 248 -5.08 7.35 -6.81
CA LEU A 248 -6.43 6.79 -6.63
C LEU A 248 -6.56 5.95 -5.35
N SER A 249 -5.49 5.26 -4.92
CA SER A 249 -5.55 4.50 -3.68
C SER A 249 -5.54 5.40 -2.44
N ASP A 250 -4.83 6.53 -2.49
CA ASP A 250 -4.85 7.52 -1.41
C ASP A 250 -6.22 8.23 -1.36
N GLU A 251 -6.82 8.54 -2.51
CA GLU A 251 -8.20 9.04 -2.57
C GLU A 251 -9.19 8.01 -1.98
N ALA A 252 -9.10 6.75 -2.41
CA ALA A 252 -9.95 5.68 -1.89
C ALA A 252 -9.79 5.48 -0.38
N SER A 253 -8.59 5.77 0.15
CA SER A 253 -8.32 5.70 1.58
C SER A 253 -9.22 6.61 2.40
N MET A 254 -9.46 7.80 1.91
CA MET A 254 -10.29 8.79 2.60
C MET A 254 -11.75 8.37 2.69
N LEU A 255 -12.21 7.49 1.76
CA LEU A 255 -13.59 6.98 1.78
C LEU A 255 -13.86 6.09 3.02
N THR A 256 -12.82 5.49 3.57
CA THR A 256 -12.92 4.53 4.70
C THR A 256 -12.87 5.21 6.08
N GLY A 257 -12.63 6.52 6.11
CA GLY A 257 -12.60 7.34 7.33
C GLY A 257 -11.20 7.65 7.85
N SER A 258 -10.21 6.80 7.61
CA SER A 258 -8.80 7.07 7.97
C SER A 258 -7.84 6.18 7.18
N ILE A 259 -6.75 6.77 6.74
CA ILE A 259 -5.61 6.05 6.15
C ILE A 259 -4.96 5.07 7.17
N GLY A 260 -5.14 5.31 8.47
CA GLY A 260 -4.72 4.42 9.57
C GLY A 260 -5.44 3.07 9.62
N MET A 261 -6.45 2.85 8.76
CA MET A 261 -7.18 1.59 8.62
C MET A 261 -6.75 0.77 7.41
N LEU A 262 -5.86 1.28 6.56
CA LEU A 262 -5.58 0.69 5.25
C LEU A 262 -4.25 -0.06 5.21
N PRO A 263 -4.31 -1.40 5.13
CA PRO A 263 -3.13 -2.22 4.89
C PRO A 263 -2.72 -2.15 3.42
N SER A 264 -1.49 -2.59 3.14
CA SER A 264 -0.97 -2.72 1.79
C SER A 264 -0.05 -3.94 1.70
N ALA A 265 -0.05 -4.59 0.54
CA ALA A 265 0.85 -5.69 0.21
C ALA A 265 1.53 -5.41 -1.14
N SER A 266 2.85 -5.52 -1.19
CA SER A 266 3.63 -5.47 -2.42
C SER A 266 4.21 -6.85 -2.69
N LEU A 267 3.81 -7.51 -3.78
CA LEU A 267 4.07 -8.92 -4.05
C LEU A 267 4.97 -9.13 -5.27
N ASP A 268 5.82 -10.16 -5.20
CA ASP A 268 6.51 -10.72 -6.36
C ASP A 268 5.65 -11.78 -7.07
N LYS A 269 6.19 -12.40 -8.12
CA LYS A 269 5.52 -13.46 -8.88
C LYS A 269 5.27 -14.76 -8.10
N ASN A 270 5.93 -14.95 -6.96
CA ASN A 270 5.83 -16.14 -6.10
C ASN A 270 5.01 -15.87 -4.83
N ASN A 271 4.37 -14.70 -4.74
CA ASN A 271 3.68 -14.21 -3.55
C ASN A 271 4.58 -13.93 -2.34
N LYS A 272 5.91 -13.86 -2.52
CA LYS A 272 6.76 -13.23 -1.50
C LYS A 272 6.42 -11.75 -1.46
N GLY A 273 6.23 -11.19 -0.26
CA GLY A 273 5.71 -9.84 -0.14
C GLY A 273 6.35 -8.99 0.93
N LEU A 274 6.20 -7.68 0.72
CA LEU A 274 6.41 -6.62 1.70
C LEU A 274 5.06 -6.04 2.07
N TYR A 275 4.79 -5.97 3.35
CA TYR A 275 3.51 -5.60 3.94
C TYR A 275 3.68 -4.39 4.84
N GLU A 276 2.98 -3.32 4.52
CA GLU A 276 3.11 -2.01 5.15
C GLU A 276 1.75 -1.31 5.23
N PRO A 277 1.53 -0.39 6.18
CA PRO A 277 0.37 0.49 6.12
C PRO A 277 0.47 1.41 4.89
N SER A 278 -0.67 1.88 4.38
CA SER A 278 -0.70 2.82 3.25
C SER A 278 -0.23 4.24 3.63
N HIS A 279 -0.26 4.59 4.92
CA HIS A 279 0.20 5.88 5.41
C HIS A 279 1.73 5.95 5.55
N GLY A 280 2.27 7.17 5.63
CA GLY A 280 3.70 7.45 5.86
C GLY A 280 4.11 7.41 7.34
N SER A 281 5.27 7.98 7.61
CA SER A 281 5.94 7.97 8.91
C SER A 281 5.37 8.96 9.94
N ALA A 282 4.55 9.94 9.54
CA ALA A 282 3.91 10.95 10.38
C ALA A 282 4.84 11.47 11.51
N PRO A 283 5.97 12.12 11.18
CA PRO A 283 6.99 12.49 12.15
C PRO A 283 6.49 13.51 13.20
N ASP A 284 5.43 14.24 12.88
CA ASP A 284 4.77 15.19 13.80
C ASP A 284 4.10 14.53 15.01
N ILE A 285 3.69 13.27 14.89
CA ILE A 285 3.07 12.51 15.99
C ILE A 285 3.94 11.36 16.52
N ALA A 286 5.13 11.18 15.99
CA ALA A 286 6.06 10.14 16.41
C ALA A 286 6.41 10.28 17.92
N GLY A 287 6.45 9.17 18.67
CA GLY A 287 6.75 9.11 20.08
C GLY A 287 5.60 9.58 21.00
N LYS A 288 4.44 9.98 20.43
CA LYS A 288 3.31 10.41 21.24
C LYS A 288 2.35 9.28 21.65
N GLY A 289 2.53 8.08 21.09
CA GLY A 289 1.68 6.93 21.40
C GLY A 289 0.20 7.10 20.99
N ILE A 290 -0.06 7.89 19.96
CA ILE A 290 -1.43 8.19 19.49
C ILE A 290 -1.72 7.67 18.08
N ALA A 291 -0.72 7.16 17.37
CA ALA A 291 -0.86 6.60 16.03
C ALA A 291 -1.79 5.38 16.02
N ASN A 292 -2.58 5.23 14.97
CA ASN A 292 -3.44 4.07 14.77
C ASN A 292 -2.61 2.88 14.27
N PRO A 293 -2.51 1.74 15.00
CA PRO A 293 -1.71 0.59 14.59
C PRO A 293 -2.49 -0.38 13.69
N LEU A 294 -3.79 -0.16 13.46
CA LEU A 294 -4.67 -1.15 12.83
C LEU A 294 -4.30 -1.43 11.38
N ALA A 295 -3.83 -0.44 10.61
CA ALA A 295 -3.35 -0.65 9.25
C ALA A 295 -2.15 -1.62 9.22
N THR A 296 -1.19 -1.48 10.15
CA THR A 296 -0.03 -2.37 10.25
C THR A 296 -0.43 -3.77 10.73
N ILE A 297 -1.34 -3.86 11.68
CA ILE A 297 -1.90 -5.14 12.16
C ILE A 297 -2.64 -5.86 11.01
N LEU A 298 -3.44 -5.15 10.21
CA LEU A 298 -4.11 -5.69 9.02
C LEU A 298 -3.11 -6.04 7.90
N SER A 299 -2.01 -5.30 7.78
CA SER A 299 -0.90 -5.65 6.87
C SER A 299 -0.24 -6.98 7.30
N ALA A 300 -0.09 -7.22 8.60
CA ALA A 300 0.34 -8.52 9.11
C ALA A 300 -0.67 -9.64 8.81
N ALA A 301 -1.97 -9.38 8.84
CA ALA A 301 -2.96 -10.36 8.38
C ALA A 301 -2.83 -10.67 6.87
N MET A 302 -2.59 -9.64 6.02
CA MET A 302 -2.30 -9.86 4.60
C MET A 302 -1.01 -10.67 4.40
N LEU A 303 0.04 -10.43 5.18
CA LEU A 303 1.29 -11.19 5.18
C LEU A 303 1.04 -12.69 5.44
N LEU A 304 0.25 -12.99 6.45
CA LEU A 304 -0.14 -14.36 6.78
C LEU A 304 -0.92 -15.02 5.65
N ARG A 305 -1.87 -14.30 5.05
CA ARG A 305 -2.73 -14.80 3.99
C ARG A 305 -1.99 -15.04 2.68
N TYR A 306 -1.22 -14.05 2.20
CA TYR A 306 -0.66 -14.09 0.85
C TYR A 306 0.71 -14.77 0.77
N SER A 307 1.64 -14.46 1.69
CA SER A 307 2.99 -15.02 1.63
C SER A 307 3.12 -16.33 2.41
N LEU A 308 2.49 -16.44 3.57
CA LEU A 308 2.70 -17.58 4.46
C LEU A 308 1.64 -18.68 4.35
N ASN A 309 0.57 -18.48 3.55
CA ASN A 309 -0.55 -19.42 3.40
C ASN A 309 -1.21 -19.78 4.75
N ARG A 310 -1.40 -18.77 5.61
CA ARG A 310 -2.02 -18.88 6.95
C ARG A 310 -3.35 -18.12 6.98
N ALA A 311 -4.28 -18.48 6.10
CA ALA A 311 -5.56 -17.80 5.96
C ALA A 311 -6.37 -17.79 7.25
N GLU A 312 -6.37 -18.88 8.02
CA GLU A 312 -7.09 -18.98 9.30
C GLU A 312 -6.57 -17.96 10.32
N GLN A 313 -5.25 -17.82 10.43
CA GLN A 313 -4.62 -16.85 11.34
C GLN A 313 -4.90 -15.42 10.89
N ALA A 314 -4.88 -15.17 9.59
CA ALA A 314 -5.27 -13.87 9.03
C ALA A 314 -6.74 -13.52 9.36
N ASP A 315 -7.66 -14.48 9.19
CA ASP A 315 -9.09 -14.30 9.54
C ASP A 315 -9.27 -14.02 11.03
N ARG A 316 -8.46 -14.63 11.91
CA ARG A 316 -8.50 -14.34 13.35
C ARG A 316 -8.14 -12.89 13.64
N ILE A 317 -7.07 -12.38 13.04
CA ILE A 317 -6.66 -10.97 13.21
C ILE A 317 -7.75 -10.03 12.68
N GLU A 318 -8.29 -10.28 11.48
CA GLU A 318 -9.34 -9.45 10.89
C GLU A 318 -10.61 -9.43 11.75
N ARG A 319 -11.02 -10.59 12.30
CA ARG A 319 -12.14 -10.67 13.26
C ARG A 319 -11.84 -9.93 14.55
N ALA A 320 -10.62 -10.05 15.10
CA ALA A 320 -10.23 -9.34 16.31
C ALA A 320 -10.31 -7.82 16.12
N VAL A 321 -9.79 -7.30 15.00
CA VAL A 321 -9.91 -5.86 14.66
C VAL A 321 -11.39 -5.45 14.59
N LYS A 322 -12.23 -6.22 13.92
CA LYS A 322 -13.68 -5.94 13.85
C LYS A 322 -14.32 -5.93 15.24
N THR A 323 -14.02 -6.92 16.09
CA THR A 323 -14.52 -7.01 17.47
C THR A 323 -14.12 -5.79 18.30
N VAL A 324 -12.87 -5.34 18.21
CA VAL A 324 -12.39 -4.14 18.92
C VAL A 324 -13.15 -2.90 18.49
N LEU A 325 -13.41 -2.75 17.18
CA LEU A 325 -14.23 -1.66 16.66
C LEU A 325 -15.70 -1.77 17.14
N GLU A 326 -16.28 -2.97 17.21
CA GLU A 326 -17.63 -3.22 17.76
C GLU A 326 -17.73 -2.87 19.26
N GLN A 327 -16.65 -3.12 20.01
CA GLN A 327 -16.55 -2.74 21.43
C GLN A 327 -16.39 -1.22 21.65
N GLY A 328 -16.28 -0.44 20.59
CA GLY A 328 -16.20 1.01 20.61
C GLY A 328 -14.79 1.59 20.78
N TYR A 329 -13.73 0.78 20.75
CA TYR A 329 -12.36 1.31 20.81
C TYR A 329 -12.01 2.09 19.54
N ARG A 330 -11.40 3.27 19.70
CA ARG A 330 -10.97 4.15 18.60
C ARG A 330 -9.65 4.83 18.96
N THR A 331 -8.76 4.95 17.98
CA THR A 331 -7.67 5.92 18.01
C THR A 331 -8.18 7.31 17.60
N GLY A 332 -7.38 8.35 17.79
CA GLY A 332 -7.81 9.73 17.59
C GLY A 332 -8.30 10.04 16.16
N ASP A 333 -7.71 9.39 15.15
CA ASP A 333 -8.02 9.55 13.73
C ASP A 333 -9.38 8.99 13.29
N ILE A 334 -9.90 8.00 14.04
CA ILE A 334 -11.21 7.35 13.81
C ILE A 334 -12.19 7.58 14.96
N ALA A 335 -11.91 8.55 15.85
CA ALA A 335 -12.74 8.83 17.00
C ALA A 335 -14.08 9.43 16.59
N THR A 336 -15.16 8.93 17.20
CA THR A 336 -16.52 9.42 17.04
C THR A 336 -17.15 9.67 18.42
N PRO A 337 -18.20 10.51 18.54
CA PRO A 337 -18.86 10.75 19.82
C PRO A 337 -19.29 9.45 20.51
N GLY A 338 -18.93 9.31 21.79
CA GLY A 338 -19.29 8.15 22.62
C GLY A 338 -18.34 6.94 22.48
N CYS A 339 -17.28 7.02 21.67
CA CYS A 339 -16.28 5.97 21.57
C CYS A 339 -15.37 5.91 22.83
N LYS A 340 -14.64 4.79 22.95
CA LYS A 340 -13.54 4.60 23.91
C LYS A 340 -12.24 5.00 23.23
N GLN A 341 -11.87 6.27 23.31
CA GLN A 341 -10.63 6.73 22.68
C GLN A 341 -9.41 6.18 23.44
N VAL A 342 -8.46 5.59 22.68
CA VAL A 342 -7.24 4.96 23.19
C VAL A 342 -6.03 5.35 22.36
N GLY A 343 -4.84 5.17 22.92
CA GLY A 343 -3.58 5.31 22.19
C GLY A 343 -3.14 4.02 21.48
N THR A 344 -1.98 4.10 20.83
CA THR A 344 -1.41 3.04 19.99
C THR A 344 -1.30 1.70 20.74
N ALA A 345 -0.63 1.68 21.89
CA ALA A 345 -0.40 0.47 22.66
C ALA A 345 -1.70 -0.17 23.17
N ALA A 346 -2.62 0.65 23.71
CA ALA A 346 -3.90 0.15 24.21
C ALA A 346 -4.80 -0.40 23.09
N MET A 347 -4.71 0.14 21.86
CA MET A 347 -5.38 -0.44 20.70
C MET A 347 -4.81 -1.81 20.34
N GLY A 348 -3.48 -1.97 20.32
CA GLY A 348 -2.84 -3.26 20.11
C GLY A 348 -3.19 -4.28 21.18
N ASP A 349 -3.21 -3.89 22.47
CA ASP A 349 -3.62 -4.75 23.58
C ASP A 349 -5.08 -5.20 23.42
N ALA A 350 -5.97 -4.30 22.99
CA ALA A 350 -7.37 -4.65 22.73
C ALA A 350 -7.51 -5.68 21.60
N VAL A 351 -6.71 -5.56 20.53
CA VAL A 351 -6.71 -6.56 19.43
C VAL A 351 -6.21 -7.91 19.94
N VAL A 352 -5.12 -7.95 20.73
CA VAL A 352 -4.62 -9.20 21.32
C VAL A 352 -5.66 -9.85 22.22
N ALA A 353 -6.38 -9.06 23.02
CA ALA A 353 -7.43 -9.58 23.89
C ALA A 353 -8.66 -10.12 23.14
N ALA A 354 -8.82 -9.74 21.88
CA ALA A 354 -9.94 -10.16 21.01
C ALA A 354 -9.58 -11.34 20.08
N LEU A 355 -8.30 -11.81 20.04
CA LEU A 355 -7.88 -12.99 19.28
C LEU A 355 -8.46 -14.27 19.88
#